data_f248285cf05c3bfcbfc7d4a64060e29f
#
_entry.id   f248285cf05c3bfcbfc7d4a64060e29f
#
_cell.length_a   1.000
_cell.length_b   1.000
_cell.length_c   1.000
_cell.angle_alpha   90.00
_cell.angle_beta   90.00
_cell.angle_gamma   90.00
#
_symmetry.space_group_name_H-M   'P 1'
#
loop_
_entity.id
_entity.type
_entity.pdbx_description
1 polymer ?
#
loop_
_entity_poly.entity_id
_entity_poly.type
_entity_poly.pdbx_seq_one_letter_code
_entity_poly.pdbx_strand_id
1 'polypeptide(L)'
;IRGCFERAVEAWPRRLSRQALFGTAGLAALAGDGLLRSLLECSPMHSIAMERFLTQARHALLELVTDAGAVGLDDEALLAFCCALARQCFLNEYVFDATDSEIAAAEALRGRLEALLSGESSFPRPWLAMAAAYFPLEGLACAERLLALDCGQAVAALVDQQVREPRRERQLRAQIPALTAIGAGVSSQVQAQYEENPYPRWTRAPAILAPLSIDEFLQRIAPARFRPPAPKAG
;
A
#
# COMPACT_ATOMS: atom_id res chain seq x y z
N ILE A 1 -20.47 5.85 -4.19
CA ILE A 1 -19.45 4.79 -4.31
C ILE A 1 -20.03 3.50 -4.87
N ARG A 2 -21.20 3.01 -4.39
CA ARG A 2 -21.80 1.74 -4.80
C ARG A 2 -21.84 1.56 -6.32
N GLY A 3 -22.35 2.53 -7.07
CA GLY A 3 -22.40 2.45 -8.53
C GLY A 3 -21.02 2.42 -9.20
N CYS A 4 -20.01 3.06 -8.63
CA CYS A 4 -18.62 2.95 -9.14
C CYS A 4 -18.07 1.54 -8.92
N PHE A 5 -18.34 0.97 -7.76
CA PHE A 5 -17.94 -0.39 -7.42
C PHE A 5 -18.59 -1.43 -8.36
N GLU A 6 -19.89 -1.35 -8.57
CA GLU A 6 -20.63 -2.24 -9.46
C GLU A 6 -20.08 -2.17 -10.89
N ARG A 7 -19.90 -0.96 -11.44
CA ARG A 7 -19.31 -0.77 -12.79
C ARG A 7 -17.90 -1.36 -12.90
N ALA A 8 -17.08 -1.18 -11.88
CA ALA A 8 -15.71 -1.71 -11.87
C ALA A 8 -15.68 -3.24 -11.91
N VAL A 9 -16.54 -3.89 -11.12
CA VAL A 9 -16.62 -5.36 -11.05
C VAL A 9 -17.17 -5.94 -12.35
N GLU A 10 -18.22 -5.33 -12.91
CA GLU A 10 -18.85 -5.77 -14.18
C GLU A 10 -17.93 -5.61 -15.40
N ALA A 11 -17.14 -4.53 -15.44
CA ALA A 11 -16.26 -4.28 -16.57
C ALA A 11 -15.01 -5.16 -16.60
N TRP A 12 -14.67 -5.80 -15.49
CA TRP A 12 -13.44 -6.59 -15.39
C TRP A 12 -13.32 -7.67 -16.48
N PRO A 13 -12.13 -7.86 -17.11
CA PRO A 13 -10.84 -7.19 -16.86
C PRO A 13 -10.63 -5.88 -17.66
N ARG A 14 -11.62 -5.46 -18.46
CA ARG A 14 -11.53 -4.25 -19.28
C ARG A 14 -11.40 -3.00 -18.40
N ARG A 15 -10.44 -2.13 -18.69
CA ARG A 15 -10.28 -0.84 -18.01
C ARG A 15 -11.38 0.12 -18.42
N LEU A 16 -11.93 0.82 -17.43
CA LEU A 16 -12.88 1.90 -17.64
C LEU A 16 -12.13 3.23 -17.65
N SER A 17 -12.53 4.14 -18.55
CA SER A 17 -12.10 5.52 -18.46
C SER A 17 -12.60 6.16 -17.16
N ARG A 18 -11.94 7.22 -16.71
CA ARG A 18 -12.35 8.00 -15.54
C ARG A 18 -13.84 8.38 -15.57
N GLN A 19 -14.34 8.86 -16.71
CA GLN A 19 -15.75 9.24 -16.86
C GLN A 19 -16.69 8.04 -16.74
N ALA A 20 -16.32 6.90 -17.33
CA ALA A 20 -17.13 5.68 -17.25
C ALA A 20 -17.15 5.11 -15.83
N LEU A 21 -16.04 5.16 -15.11
CA LEU A 21 -15.95 4.64 -13.74
C LEU A 21 -16.66 5.54 -12.73
N PHE A 22 -16.34 6.82 -12.71
CA PHE A 22 -16.79 7.75 -11.66
C PHE A 22 -18.06 8.55 -12.02
N GLY A 23 -18.32 8.77 -13.32
CA GLY A 23 -19.37 9.67 -13.73
C GLY A 23 -19.09 11.10 -13.26
N THR A 24 -20.14 11.87 -12.97
CA THR A 24 -20.01 13.28 -12.57
C THR A 24 -19.72 13.48 -11.08
N ALA A 25 -20.19 12.59 -10.20
CA ALA A 25 -20.12 12.78 -8.74
C ALA A 25 -19.35 11.68 -8.03
N GLY A 26 -19.01 10.57 -8.71
CA GLY A 26 -18.42 9.40 -8.07
C GLY A 26 -17.02 9.65 -7.52
N LEU A 27 -16.23 10.49 -8.19
CA LEU A 27 -14.88 10.83 -7.74
C LEU A 27 -14.90 11.60 -6.41
N ALA A 28 -15.75 12.61 -6.30
CA ALA A 28 -15.89 13.37 -5.06
C ALA A 28 -16.45 12.50 -3.92
N ALA A 29 -17.42 11.62 -4.23
CA ALA A 29 -17.95 10.68 -3.25
C ALA A 29 -16.89 9.67 -2.77
N LEU A 30 -16.02 9.22 -3.66
CA LEU A 30 -14.89 8.32 -3.34
C LEU A 30 -13.86 9.04 -2.47
N ALA A 31 -13.45 10.23 -2.86
CA ALA A 31 -12.48 11.04 -2.12
C ALA A 31 -12.98 11.38 -0.69
N GLY A 32 -14.27 11.63 -0.53
CA GLY A 32 -14.90 11.96 0.75
C GLY A 32 -15.19 10.75 1.65
N ASP A 33 -14.99 9.50 1.19
CA ASP A 33 -15.29 8.32 2.00
C ASP A 33 -14.17 8.00 3.01
N GLY A 34 -14.35 8.54 4.22
CA GLY A 34 -13.39 8.32 5.32
C GLY A 34 -13.30 6.86 5.78
N LEU A 35 -14.39 6.08 5.66
CA LEU A 35 -14.39 4.67 6.05
C LEU A 35 -13.54 3.83 5.07
N LEU A 36 -13.77 4.02 3.76
CA LEU A 36 -12.96 3.35 2.75
C LEU A 36 -11.48 3.73 2.89
N ARG A 37 -11.17 5.01 3.06
CA ARG A 37 -9.81 5.47 3.28
C ARG A 37 -9.16 4.80 4.49
N SER A 38 -9.83 4.78 5.64
CA SER A 38 -9.33 4.11 6.84
C SER A 38 -9.10 2.61 6.62
N LEU A 39 -9.98 1.94 5.87
CA LEU A 39 -9.83 0.54 5.52
C LEU A 39 -8.56 0.30 4.69
N LEU A 40 -8.31 1.13 3.66
CA LEU A 40 -7.13 1.04 2.80
C LEU A 40 -5.81 1.25 3.56
N GLU A 41 -5.85 2.03 4.64
CA GLU A 41 -4.68 2.36 5.45
C GLU A 41 -4.36 1.33 6.54
N CYS A 42 -5.32 0.47 6.91
CA CYS A 42 -5.21 -0.38 8.10
C CYS A 42 -4.77 -1.81 7.83
N SER A 43 -5.14 -2.39 6.69
CA SER A 43 -4.87 -3.80 6.42
C SER A 43 -4.86 -4.13 4.93
N PRO A 44 -4.12 -5.18 4.51
CA PRO A 44 -4.19 -5.67 3.14
C PRO A 44 -5.63 -6.05 2.75
N MET A 45 -6.01 -5.74 1.52
CA MET A 45 -7.34 -6.03 1.00
C MET A 45 -7.41 -7.47 0.47
N HIS A 46 -8.31 -8.28 1.03
CA HIS A 46 -8.48 -9.68 0.65
C HIS A 46 -9.72 -9.96 -0.21
N SER A 47 -10.52 -8.93 -0.53
CA SER A 47 -11.74 -9.08 -1.33
C SER A 47 -11.43 -8.93 -2.81
N ILE A 48 -11.66 -9.97 -3.63
CA ILE A 48 -11.49 -9.94 -5.09
C ILE A 48 -12.30 -8.80 -5.73
N ALA A 49 -13.54 -8.58 -5.28
CA ALA A 49 -14.36 -7.50 -5.82
C ALA A 49 -13.80 -6.12 -5.48
N MET A 50 -13.25 -5.95 -4.28
CA MET A 50 -12.58 -4.71 -3.89
C MET A 50 -11.27 -4.52 -4.65
N GLU A 51 -10.49 -5.57 -4.86
CA GLU A 51 -9.27 -5.54 -5.66
C GLU A 51 -9.57 -5.07 -7.09
N ARG A 52 -10.59 -5.62 -7.75
CA ARG A 52 -11.05 -5.18 -9.07
C ARG A 52 -11.42 -3.70 -9.09
N PHE A 53 -12.15 -3.26 -8.08
CA PHE A 53 -12.53 -1.85 -7.94
C PHE A 53 -11.31 -0.95 -7.76
N LEU A 54 -10.38 -1.30 -6.87
CA LEU A 54 -9.18 -0.51 -6.60
C LEU A 54 -8.24 -0.48 -7.81
N THR A 55 -8.14 -1.57 -8.56
CA THR A 55 -7.39 -1.63 -9.82
C THR A 55 -7.97 -0.65 -10.85
N GLN A 56 -9.29 -0.63 -11.03
CA GLN A 56 -9.97 0.33 -11.92
C GLN A 56 -9.80 1.79 -11.43
N ALA A 57 -9.93 2.01 -10.12
CA ALA A 57 -9.75 3.33 -9.53
C ALA A 57 -8.32 3.85 -9.71
N ARG A 58 -7.31 2.98 -9.51
CA ARG A 58 -5.90 3.31 -9.72
C ARG A 58 -5.63 3.75 -11.15
N HIS A 59 -6.11 2.97 -12.13
CA HIS A 59 -5.99 3.30 -13.55
C HIS A 59 -6.64 4.67 -13.87
N ALA A 60 -7.89 4.87 -13.48
CA ALA A 60 -8.62 6.09 -13.76
C ALA A 60 -8.02 7.34 -13.07
N LEU A 61 -7.40 7.18 -11.92
CA LEU A 61 -6.67 8.24 -11.21
C LEU A 61 -5.32 8.54 -11.88
N LEU A 62 -4.63 7.54 -12.41
CA LEU A 62 -3.42 7.76 -13.21
C LEU A 62 -3.74 8.59 -14.46
N GLU A 63 -4.81 8.25 -15.20
CA GLU A 63 -5.30 9.06 -16.33
C GLU A 63 -5.58 10.51 -15.88
N LEU A 64 -6.30 10.69 -14.77
CA LEU A 64 -6.60 12.01 -14.25
C LEU A 64 -5.35 12.86 -14.01
N VAL A 65 -4.34 12.26 -13.40
CA VAL A 65 -3.09 12.95 -13.00
C VAL A 65 -2.21 13.23 -14.22
N THR A 66 -2.22 12.35 -15.22
CA THR A 66 -1.43 12.51 -16.44
C THR A 66 -2.06 13.47 -17.44
N ASP A 67 -3.40 13.48 -17.56
CA ASP A 67 -4.14 14.33 -18.51
C ASP A 67 -4.29 15.77 -18.02
N ALA A 68 -4.64 15.96 -16.75
CA ALA A 68 -4.89 17.28 -16.18
C ALA A 68 -3.60 18.11 -15.98
N GLY A 69 -2.43 17.48 -16.07
CA GLY A 69 -1.21 18.10 -15.60
C GLY A 69 -1.28 18.38 -14.09
N ALA A 70 -0.65 19.46 -13.63
CA ALA A 70 -0.69 19.84 -12.21
C ALA A 70 -1.89 20.72 -11.84
N VAL A 71 -2.67 21.17 -12.81
CA VAL A 71 -3.71 22.20 -12.61
C VAL A 71 -5.02 21.54 -12.20
N GLY A 72 -5.56 21.95 -11.04
CA GLY A 72 -6.89 21.53 -10.56
C GLY A 72 -6.93 20.25 -9.70
N LEU A 73 -5.80 19.75 -9.25
CA LEU A 73 -5.71 18.57 -8.38
C LEU A 73 -5.44 18.92 -6.89
N ASP A 74 -5.73 20.15 -6.49
CA ASP A 74 -5.47 20.65 -5.12
C ASP A 74 -6.55 20.23 -4.10
N ASP A 75 -7.42 19.28 -4.46
CA ASP A 75 -8.40 18.71 -3.53
C ASP A 75 -7.71 17.79 -2.52
N GLU A 76 -7.65 18.24 -1.26
CA GLU A 76 -7.03 17.50 -0.16
C GLU A 76 -7.71 16.14 0.10
N ALA A 77 -9.03 16.03 -0.11
CA ALA A 77 -9.74 14.77 0.05
C ALA A 77 -9.33 13.77 -1.03
N LEU A 78 -9.21 14.21 -2.27
CA LEU A 78 -8.73 13.39 -3.39
C LEU A 78 -7.27 12.98 -3.19
N LEU A 79 -6.41 13.91 -2.79
CA LEU A 79 -5.01 13.62 -2.47
C LEU A 79 -4.90 12.57 -1.35
N ALA A 80 -5.68 12.73 -0.28
CA ALA A 80 -5.70 11.77 0.83
C ALA A 80 -6.16 10.38 0.37
N PHE A 81 -7.15 10.31 -0.53
CA PHE A 81 -7.57 9.04 -1.12
C PHE A 81 -6.48 8.42 -2.01
N CYS A 82 -5.81 9.20 -2.87
CA CYS A 82 -4.69 8.72 -3.68
C CYS A 82 -3.54 8.17 -2.81
N CYS A 83 -3.21 8.86 -1.72
CA CYS A 83 -2.22 8.40 -0.75
C CYS A 83 -2.64 7.09 -0.08
N ALA A 84 -3.90 6.96 0.34
CA ALA A 84 -4.42 5.73 0.95
C ALA A 84 -4.42 4.55 -0.04
N LEU A 85 -4.77 4.79 -1.30
CA LEU A 85 -4.67 3.80 -2.37
C LEU A 85 -3.22 3.36 -2.62
N ALA A 86 -2.29 4.30 -2.68
CA ALA A 86 -0.86 4.01 -2.83
C ALA A 86 -0.30 3.20 -1.66
N ARG A 87 -0.73 3.51 -0.43
CA ARG A 87 -0.40 2.74 0.77
C ARG A 87 -0.96 1.32 0.71
N GLN A 88 -2.19 1.15 0.20
CA GLN A 88 -2.78 -0.17 -0.02
C GLN A 88 -2.01 -0.97 -1.08
N CYS A 89 -1.58 -0.33 -2.19
CA CYS A 89 -0.77 -0.99 -3.21
C CYS A 89 0.56 -1.50 -2.64
N PHE A 90 1.20 -0.72 -1.79
CA PHE A 90 2.41 -1.12 -1.09
C PHE A 90 2.18 -2.28 -0.12
N LEU A 91 1.09 -2.27 0.66
CA LEU A 91 0.70 -3.36 1.56
C LEU A 91 0.45 -4.67 0.82
N ASN A 92 -0.10 -4.60 -0.39
CA ASN A 92 -0.37 -5.74 -1.26
C ASN A 92 0.81 -6.12 -2.17
N GLU A 93 2.02 -5.59 -1.95
CA GLU A 93 3.20 -5.87 -2.78
C GLU A 93 2.96 -5.61 -4.27
N TYR A 94 2.14 -4.60 -4.60
CA TYR A 94 1.79 -4.18 -5.97
C TYR A 94 1.18 -5.29 -6.85
N VAL A 95 0.50 -6.27 -6.25
CA VAL A 95 -0.13 -7.39 -6.97
C VAL A 95 -1.34 -7.00 -7.81
N PHE A 96 -1.82 -5.76 -7.72
CA PHE A 96 -2.92 -5.31 -8.56
C PHE A 96 -2.53 -5.33 -10.04
N ASP A 97 -3.38 -5.95 -10.85
CA ASP A 97 -3.17 -6.08 -12.29
C ASP A 97 -2.99 -4.71 -12.98
N ALA A 98 -2.08 -4.63 -13.93
CA ALA A 98 -1.82 -3.43 -14.71
C ALA A 98 -1.58 -3.79 -16.19
N THR A 99 -2.07 -2.96 -17.10
CA THR A 99 -1.79 -3.10 -18.53
C THR A 99 -0.42 -2.52 -18.87
N ASP A 100 0.18 -2.94 -20.00
CA ASP A 100 1.46 -2.39 -20.46
C ASP A 100 1.40 -0.86 -20.65
N SER A 101 0.27 -0.35 -21.17
CA SER A 101 0.07 1.09 -21.34
C SER A 101 -0.05 1.83 -20.00
N GLU A 102 -0.65 1.19 -18.99
CA GLU A 102 -0.76 1.72 -17.64
C GLU A 102 0.63 1.80 -16.98
N ILE A 103 1.43 0.74 -17.11
CA ILE A 103 2.81 0.73 -16.61
C ILE A 103 3.66 1.81 -17.31
N ALA A 104 3.60 1.90 -18.64
CA ALA A 104 4.34 2.92 -19.38
C ALA A 104 3.97 4.36 -18.96
N ALA A 105 2.68 4.62 -18.71
CA ALA A 105 2.23 5.92 -18.20
C ALA A 105 2.74 6.20 -16.78
N ALA A 106 2.74 5.20 -15.91
CA ALA A 106 3.25 5.30 -14.54
C ALA A 106 4.78 5.52 -14.53
N GLU A 107 5.53 4.84 -15.40
CA GLU A 107 6.98 5.05 -15.56
C GLU A 107 7.30 6.46 -16.09
N ALA A 108 6.53 6.96 -17.06
CA ALA A 108 6.68 8.33 -17.55
C ALA A 108 6.40 9.35 -16.44
N LEU A 109 5.38 9.11 -15.61
CA LEU A 109 5.08 9.95 -14.45
C LEU A 109 6.23 9.92 -13.43
N ARG A 110 6.78 8.74 -13.14
CA ARG A 110 7.94 8.55 -12.27
C ARG A 110 9.14 9.34 -12.76
N GLY A 111 9.48 9.25 -14.05
CA GLY A 111 10.60 9.98 -14.63
C GLY A 111 10.44 11.51 -14.54
N ARG A 112 9.20 12.02 -14.74
CA ARG A 112 8.92 13.46 -14.54
C ARG A 112 9.08 13.86 -13.08
N LEU A 113 8.60 13.06 -12.15
CA LEU A 113 8.74 13.29 -10.71
C LEU A 113 10.21 13.31 -10.29
N GLU A 114 11.01 12.35 -10.74
CA GLU A 114 12.46 12.30 -10.47
C GLU A 114 13.20 13.51 -11.01
N ALA A 115 12.84 13.98 -12.21
CA ALA A 115 13.43 15.21 -12.78
C ALA A 115 13.11 16.44 -11.93
N LEU A 116 11.88 16.59 -11.41
CA LEU A 116 11.52 17.69 -10.51
C LEU A 116 12.18 17.56 -9.14
N LEU A 117 12.25 16.35 -8.61
CA LEU A 117 12.92 16.07 -7.34
C LEU A 117 14.45 16.30 -7.41
N SER A 118 15.08 16.07 -8.56
CA SER A 118 16.52 16.32 -8.76
C SER A 118 16.83 17.82 -8.85
N GLY A 119 15.89 18.63 -9.35
CA GLY A 119 15.92 20.09 -9.26
C GLY A 119 15.42 20.59 -7.90
N GLU A 120 15.43 21.89 -7.67
CA GLU A 120 14.82 22.52 -6.49
C GLU A 120 13.36 22.94 -6.75
N SER A 121 12.73 22.35 -7.77
CA SER A 121 11.40 22.71 -8.20
C SER A 121 10.33 22.00 -7.34
N SER A 122 9.23 22.68 -7.10
CA SER A 122 8.04 22.06 -6.51
C SER A 122 7.44 21.06 -7.49
N PHE A 123 6.80 20.02 -6.98
CA PHE A 123 6.09 19.03 -7.78
C PHE A 123 4.62 18.88 -7.30
N PRO A 124 3.70 18.47 -8.18
CA PRO A 124 2.34 18.20 -7.78
C PRO A 124 2.26 17.00 -6.84
N ARG A 125 1.73 17.19 -5.64
CA ARG A 125 1.59 16.11 -4.63
C ARG A 125 0.83 14.88 -5.16
N PRO A 126 -0.23 14.98 -5.99
CA PRO A 126 -0.87 13.84 -6.61
C PRO A 126 0.03 13.00 -7.52
N TRP A 127 1.06 13.60 -8.14
CA TRP A 127 2.04 12.86 -8.93
C TRP A 127 2.82 11.87 -8.07
N LEU A 128 3.24 12.31 -6.88
CA LEU A 128 3.92 11.44 -5.92
C LEU A 128 3.01 10.29 -5.47
N ALA A 129 1.76 10.59 -5.11
CA ALA A 129 0.81 9.58 -4.67
C ALA A 129 0.52 8.55 -5.77
N MET A 130 0.38 8.99 -7.04
CA MET A 130 0.11 8.06 -8.13
C MET A 130 1.35 7.27 -8.56
N ALA A 131 2.55 7.85 -8.55
CA ALA A 131 3.78 7.08 -8.73
C ALA A 131 3.95 6.01 -7.63
N ALA A 132 3.66 6.38 -6.37
CA ALA A 132 3.69 5.48 -5.23
C ALA A 132 2.66 4.34 -5.28
N ALA A 133 1.60 4.47 -6.08
CA ALA A 133 0.60 3.42 -6.30
C ALA A 133 1.07 2.33 -7.29
N TYR A 134 2.16 2.56 -7.99
CA TYR A 134 2.75 1.61 -8.96
C TYR A 134 4.15 1.14 -8.57
N PHE A 135 4.91 1.97 -7.89
CA PHE A 135 6.31 1.69 -7.52
C PHE A 135 6.59 2.15 -6.09
N PRO A 136 7.42 1.42 -5.34
CA PRO A 136 7.85 1.88 -4.02
C PRO A 136 8.67 3.18 -4.14
N LEU A 137 8.31 4.19 -3.34
CA LEU A 137 8.99 5.49 -3.34
C LEU A 137 10.47 5.40 -2.97
N GLU A 138 10.85 4.39 -2.20
CA GLU A 138 12.25 4.15 -1.87
C GLU A 138 13.13 3.88 -3.08
N GLY A 139 12.55 3.34 -4.17
CA GLY A 139 13.24 3.11 -5.44
C GLY A 139 13.51 4.36 -6.27
N LEU A 140 13.02 5.54 -5.87
CA LEU A 140 13.31 6.80 -6.54
C LEU A 140 14.76 7.24 -6.26
N ALA A 141 15.44 7.73 -7.29
CA ALA A 141 16.83 8.20 -7.16
C ALA A 141 17.01 9.28 -6.07
N CYS A 142 15.98 10.08 -5.81
CA CYS A 142 15.99 11.16 -4.83
C CYS A 142 15.06 10.91 -3.63
N ALA A 143 14.81 9.66 -3.26
CA ALA A 143 13.89 9.31 -2.17
C ALA A 143 14.23 9.98 -0.82
N GLU A 144 15.52 10.26 -0.57
CA GLU A 144 15.97 11.00 0.64
C GLU A 144 15.34 12.38 0.77
N ARG A 145 15.16 13.06 -0.35
CA ARG A 145 14.60 14.43 -0.36
C ARG A 145 13.14 14.44 0.12
N LEU A 146 12.41 13.36 -0.13
CA LEU A 146 11.02 13.23 0.32
C LEU A 146 10.89 13.29 1.85
N LEU A 147 11.92 12.81 2.58
CA LEU A 147 11.92 12.81 4.05
C LEU A 147 12.03 14.21 4.67
N ALA A 148 12.52 15.18 3.91
CA ALA A 148 12.70 16.57 4.35
C ALA A 148 11.56 17.50 3.91
N LEU A 149 10.61 17.02 3.10
CA LEU A 149 9.54 17.85 2.56
C LEU A 149 8.35 17.95 3.51
N ASP A 150 7.85 19.16 3.67
CA ASP A 150 6.53 19.39 4.30
C ASP A 150 5.44 19.35 3.21
N CYS A 151 4.83 18.18 3.05
CA CYS A 151 3.84 17.92 2.00
C CYS A 151 2.43 17.66 2.55
N GLY A 152 2.20 17.93 3.84
CA GLY A 152 0.93 17.66 4.51
C GLY A 152 0.81 16.19 5.00
N GLN A 153 -0.14 15.96 5.90
CA GLN A 153 -0.25 14.72 6.69
C GLN A 153 -0.40 13.45 5.84
N ALA A 154 -1.22 13.48 4.78
CA ALA A 154 -1.47 12.30 3.95
C ALA A 154 -0.21 11.86 3.19
N VAL A 155 0.53 12.82 2.62
CA VAL A 155 1.78 12.55 1.91
C VAL A 155 2.88 12.15 2.89
N ALA A 156 2.97 12.78 4.05
CA ALA A 156 3.91 12.39 5.09
C ALA A 156 3.74 10.94 5.53
N ALA A 157 2.49 10.49 5.76
CA ALA A 157 2.20 9.10 6.10
C ALA A 157 2.55 8.11 4.97
N LEU A 158 2.39 8.51 3.70
CA LEU A 158 2.81 7.72 2.54
C LEU A 158 4.35 7.60 2.47
N VAL A 159 5.06 8.71 2.65
CA VAL A 159 6.53 8.74 2.65
C VAL A 159 7.10 7.95 3.84
N ASP A 160 6.47 8.05 5.00
CA ASP A 160 6.85 7.25 6.17
C ASP A 160 6.78 5.76 5.85
N GLN A 161 5.65 5.29 5.33
CA GLN A 161 5.44 3.88 5.02
C GLN A 161 6.36 3.36 3.91
N GLN A 162 6.58 4.14 2.83
CA GLN A 162 7.30 3.65 1.65
C GLN A 162 8.79 4.03 1.60
N VAL A 163 9.26 4.89 2.50
CA VAL A 163 10.67 5.31 2.54
C VAL A 163 11.26 5.13 3.93
N ARG A 164 10.65 5.73 4.99
CA ARG A 164 11.24 5.72 6.33
C ARG A 164 11.19 4.34 6.98
N GLU A 165 10.04 3.66 6.93
CA GLU A 165 9.86 2.33 7.52
C GLU A 165 10.78 1.28 6.88
N PRO A 166 10.85 1.10 5.55
CA PRO A 166 11.75 0.12 4.92
C PRO A 166 13.23 0.36 5.27
N ARG A 167 13.66 1.61 5.38
CA ARG A 167 15.02 1.94 5.82
C ARG A 167 15.25 1.55 7.27
N ARG A 168 14.27 1.82 8.12
CA ARG A 168 14.33 1.43 9.52
C ARG A 168 14.37 -0.09 9.68
N GLU A 169 13.56 -0.81 8.93
CA GLU A 169 13.57 -2.27 8.89
C GLU A 169 14.96 -2.83 8.54
N ARG A 170 15.60 -2.31 7.48
CA ARG A 170 16.96 -2.74 7.11
C ARG A 170 17.99 -2.45 8.20
N GLN A 171 17.90 -1.29 8.86
CA GLN A 171 18.78 -0.97 9.99
C GLN A 171 18.59 -1.93 11.16
N LEU A 172 17.34 -2.25 11.50
CA LEU A 172 17.02 -3.19 12.58
C LEU A 172 17.42 -4.61 12.22
N ARG A 173 17.19 -5.04 10.97
CA ARG A 173 17.59 -6.36 10.46
C ARG A 173 19.10 -6.60 10.64
N ALA A 174 19.93 -5.61 10.36
CA ALA A 174 21.37 -5.70 10.54
C ALA A 174 21.81 -5.90 12.02
N GLN A 175 20.91 -5.61 12.97
CA GLN A 175 21.17 -5.73 14.42
C GLN A 175 20.59 -7.02 15.01
N ILE A 176 19.77 -7.77 14.27
CA ILE A 176 19.17 -9.03 14.76
C ILE A 176 20.14 -10.18 14.49
N PRO A 177 20.64 -10.86 15.53
CA PRO A 177 21.52 -12.00 15.35
C PRO A 177 20.76 -13.20 14.79
N ALA A 178 21.35 -13.91 13.85
CA ALA A 178 20.81 -15.18 13.38
C ALA A 178 20.95 -16.24 14.52
N LEU A 179 19.83 -16.84 14.92
CA LEU A 179 19.81 -17.89 15.95
C LEU A 179 20.35 -19.22 15.44
N THR A 180 20.14 -19.53 14.17
CA THR A 180 20.58 -20.76 13.52
C THR A 180 21.08 -20.45 12.12
N ALA A 181 22.13 -21.16 11.69
CA ALA A 181 22.57 -21.13 10.30
C ALA A 181 21.56 -21.91 9.44
N ILE A 182 21.09 -21.28 8.35
CA ILE A 182 20.27 -21.95 7.34
C ILE A 182 21.21 -22.55 6.31
N GLY A 183 21.10 -23.87 6.07
CA GLY A 183 21.91 -24.56 5.09
C GLY A 183 21.66 -24.06 3.66
N ALA A 184 22.68 -24.14 2.80
CA ALA A 184 22.55 -23.79 1.38
C ALA A 184 21.50 -24.68 0.69
N GLY A 185 20.69 -24.11 -0.21
CA GLY A 185 19.72 -24.85 -1.00
C GLY A 185 18.34 -24.18 -1.05
N VAL A 186 17.30 -24.98 -1.23
CA VAL A 186 15.91 -24.48 -1.35
C VAL A 186 15.49 -23.62 -0.14
N SER A 187 15.93 -24.02 1.07
CA SER A 187 15.62 -23.28 2.31
C SER A 187 16.18 -21.86 2.31
N SER A 188 17.38 -21.64 1.75
CA SER A 188 17.97 -20.29 1.63
C SER A 188 17.27 -19.44 0.58
N GLN A 189 16.79 -20.06 -0.52
CA GLN A 189 15.99 -19.34 -1.54
C GLN A 189 14.63 -18.93 -0.99
N VAL A 190 13.96 -19.81 -0.27
CA VAL A 190 12.67 -19.52 0.39
C VAL A 190 12.85 -18.43 1.45
N GLN A 191 13.92 -18.49 2.24
CA GLN A 191 14.24 -17.44 3.20
C GLN A 191 14.43 -16.09 2.48
N ALA A 192 15.27 -16.05 1.43
CA ALA A 192 15.50 -14.81 0.67
C ALA A 192 14.19 -14.23 0.13
N GLN A 193 13.30 -15.08 -0.40
CA GLN A 193 11.99 -14.65 -0.91
C GLN A 193 11.12 -14.03 0.20
N TYR A 194 11.02 -14.64 1.38
CA TYR A 194 10.25 -14.10 2.50
C TYR A 194 10.89 -12.87 3.13
N GLU A 195 12.21 -12.76 3.05
CA GLU A 195 12.94 -11.60 3.56
C GLU A 195 12.85 -10.40 2.59
N GLU A 196 12.77 -10.67 1.29
CA GLU A 196 12.61 -9.66 0.25
C GLU A 196 11.16 -9.15 0.17
N ASN A 197 10.19 -10.07 0.30
CA ASN A 197 8.76 -9.78 0.20
C ASN A 197 8.00 -10.32 1.43
N PRO A 198 8.10 -9.66 2.59
CA PRO A 198 7.42 -10.10 3.80
C PRO A 198 5.89 -9.92 3.67
N TYR A 199 5.17 -11.01 3.44
CA TYR A 199 3.72 -11.01 3.34
C TYR A 199 3.09 -11.88 4.44
N PRO A 200 2.04 -11.40 5.12
CA PRO A 200 1.45 -10.06 5.02
C PRO A 200 2.30 -8.99 5.72
N ARG A 201 2.34 -7.79 5.16
CA ARG A 201 2.96 -6.64 5.84
C ARG A 201 2.12 -6.23 7.05
N TRP A 202 2.71 -6.33 8.21
CA TRP A 202 2.07 -5.93 9.47
C TRP A 202 2.14 -4.42 9.61
N THR A 203 0.99 -3.76 9.62
CA THR A 203 0.91 -2.30 9.87
C THR A 203 0.67 -1.98 11.34
N ARG A 204 0.00 -2.88 12.04
CA ARG A 204 -0.28 -2.78 13.48
C ARG A 204 -0.37 -4.15 14.09
N ALA A 205 0.08 -4.30 15.31
CA ALA A 205 -0.28 -5.46 16.11
C ALA A 205 -1.79 -5.46 16.34
N PRO A 206 -2.47 -6.62 16.22
CA PRO A 206 -3.89 -6.69 16.53
C PRO A 206 -4.13 -6.24 17.97
N ALA A 207 -5.19 -5.45 18.18
CA ALA A 207 -5.59 -5.05 19.52
C ALA A 207 -5.98 -6.31 20.33
N ILE A 208 -5.17 -6.69 21.28
CA ILE A 208 -5.48 -7.76 22.21
C ILE A 208 -6.35 -7.12 23.30
N LEU A 209 -7.66 -7.40 23.26
CA LEU A 209 -8.62 -6.86 24.23
C LEU A 209 -8.36 -7.36 25.68
N ALA A 210 -7.75 -8.54 25.79
CA ALA A 210 -7.24 -9.06 27.05
C ALA A 210 -5.99 -9.90 26.78
N PRO A 211 -4.91 -9.76 27.58
CA PRO A 211 -3.75 -10.62 27.45
C PRO A 211 -4.15 -12.05 27.77
N LEU A 212 -3.78 -12.98 26.88
CA LEU A 212 -3.95 -14.41 27.07
C LEU A 212 -2.59 -15.02 27.32
N SER A 213 -2.52 -16.01 28.20
CA SER A 213 -1.34 -16.88 28.27
C SER A 213 -1.23 -17.71 26.98
N ILE A 214 -0.03 -18.21 26.68
CA ILE A 214 0.18 -19.09 25.52
C ILE A 214 -0.75 -20.31 25.60
N ASP A 215 -0.93 -20.88 26.77
CA ASP A 215 -1.81 -22.03 26.98
C ASP A 215 -3.26 -21.71 26.71
N GLU A 216 -3.79 -20.58 27.17
CA GLU A 216 -5.14 -20.12 26.88
C GLU A 216 -5.32 -19.86 25.38
N PHE A 217 -4.35 -19.26 24.72
CA PHE A 217 -4.38 -19.01 23.29
C PHE A 217 -4.42 -20.33 22.50
N LEU A 218 -3.51 -21.26 22.81
CA LEU A 218 -3.45 -22.58 22.15
C LEU A 218 -4.73 -23.40 22.39
N GLN A 219 -5.28 -23.35 23.60
CA GLN A 219 -6.55 -24.02 23.91
C GLN A 219 -7.72 -23.41 23.11
N ARG A 220 -7.69 -22.12 22.85
CA ARG A 220 -8.74 -21.42 22.09
C ARG A 220 -8.70 -21.74 20.59
N ILE A 221 -7.50 -21.82 19.98
CA ILE A 221 -7.36 -22.07 18.54
C ILE A 221 -7.38 -23.57 18.19
N ALA A 222 -7.01 -24.44 19.10
CA ALA A 222 -6.93 -25.88 18.88
C ALA A 222 -7.42 -26.71 20.08
N PRO A 223 -8.66 -26.52 20.54
CA PRO A 223 -9.16 -27.11 21.79
C PRO A 223 -9.12 -28.64 21.82
N ALA A 224 -9.22 -29.29 20.65
CA ALA A 224 -9.18 -30.76 20.52
C ALA A 224 -7.74 -31.34 20.53
N ARG A 225 -6.73 -30.52 20.30
CA ARG A 225 -5.33 -30.96 20.14
C ARG A 225 -4.42 -30.50 21.26
N PHE A 226 -4.77 -29.43 21.94
CA PHE A 226 -3.95 -28.84 22.99
C PHE A 226 -4.53 -29.13 24.37
N ARG A 227 -3.74 -29.75 25.23
CA ARG A 227 -4.02 -29.89 26.67
C ARG A 227 -2.94 -29.13 27.42
N PRO A 228 -3.28 -28.10 28.20
CA PRO A 228 -2.29 -27.40 28.99
C PRO A 228 -1.58 -28.37 29.95
N PRO A 229 -0.30 -28.20 30.19
CA PRO A 229 0.42 -29.00 31.18
C PRO A 229 -0.21 -28.81 32.54
N ALA A 230 -0.23 -29.88 33.34
CA ALA A 230 -0.71 -29.80 34.72
C ALA A 230 0.10 -28.75 35.50
N PRO A 231 -0.54 -27.90 36.33
CA PRO A 231 0.19 -26.95 37.16
C PRO A 231 1.22 -27.70 38.01
N LYS A 232 2.48 -27.23 37.97
CA LYS A 232 3.51 -27.76 38.84
C LYS A 232 3.07 -27.53 40.29
N ALA A 233 2.93 -28.60 41.06
CA ALA A 233 2.76 -28.49 42.51
C ALA A 233 3.96 -27.70 43.06
N GLY A 234 3.68 -26.51 43.61
CA GLY A 234 4.65 -25.68 44.26
C GLY A 234 5.10 -26.25 45.61
#